data_fc3fef554d59e777e69b26e295f15297
#
_entry.id   fc3fef554d59e777e69b26e295f15297
#
_cell.length_a   1.000
_cell.length_b   1.000
_cell.length_c   1.000
_cell.angle_alpha   90.00
_cell.angle_beta   90.00
_cell.angle_gamma   90.00
#
_symmetry.space_group_name_H-M   'P 1'
#
loop_
_entity.id
_entity.type
_entity.pdbx_description
1 polymer ?
#
loop_
_entity_poly.entity_id
_entity_poly.type
_entity_poly.pdbx_seq_one_letter_code
_entity_poly.pdbx_strand_id
1 'polypeptide(L)'
;MSAAPPSDPPSERLKLALVTDIHYGPNAYTKRGEDAPALVETVVAAASAFGPDRFVELGDRLSDCSEAEDRERLTKLAELFARCGGPRTHLLGNHDIVHLSRREIGHILDCETAHHSVDEKGWHLVFWNADPHYPGGLEIAPGDLEWLEADLAATRLPSVVFSHVPLDDAAMIGNFYFKTRPEGRAGFLNAAAAREVIERSEKVVLAVAGHVHRNQLSTIDGIHYLSLQSLTESFTTHPYPSGAWATLELDHEIHWQVHGREPLAMTLPIKVLEHHWLRRRDFLSGSA
;
A
#
# COMPACT_ATOMS: atom_id res chain seq x y z
N MET A 1 -22.35 19.98 12.05
CA MET A 1 -21.52 19.98 13.28
C MET A 1 -20.09 19.89 12.80
N SER A 2 -19.23 20.90 13.10
CA SER A 2 -17.80 20.83 12.79
C SER A 2 -17.21 19.64 13.54
N ALA A 3 -16.52 18.75 12.84
CA ALA A 3 -15.77 17.69 13.47
C ALA A 3 -14.73 18.33 14.42
N ALA A 4 -14.48 17.72 15.57
CA ALA A 4 -13.38 18.17 16.41
C ALA A 4 -12.07 17.99 15.64
N PRO A 5 -11.11 18.93 15.78
CA PRO A 5 -9.82 18.79 15.10
C PRO A 5 -9.16 17.45 15.46
N PRO A 6 -8.37 16.88 14.57
CA PRO A 6 -7.59 15.67 14.86
C PRO A 6 -6.69 15.91 16.07
N SER A 7 -6.36 14.83 16.77
CA SER A 7 -5.40 14.89 17.88
C SER A 7 -4.01 15.27 17.36
N ASP A 8 -3.19 15.89 18.24
CA ASP A 8 -1.78 16.13 17.93
C ASP A 8 -1.09 14.83 17.49
N PRO A 9 -0.05 14.93 16.63
CA PRO A 9 0.73 13.77 16.24
C PRO A 9 1.22 13.00 17.46
N PRO A 10 1.19 11.65 17.43
CA PRO A 10 1.63 10.83 18.55
C PRO A 10 3.11 11.10 18.89
N SER A 11 3.44 11.12 20.19
CA SER A 11 4.81 11.33 20.65
C SER A 11 5.70 10.09 20.51
N GLU A 12 5.10 8.92 20.37
CA GLU A 12 5.82 7.65 20.21
C GLU A 12 5.96 7.32 18.73
N ARG A 13 7.18 7.06 18.30
CA ARG A 13 7.47 6.70 16.89
C ARG A 13 6.93 5.32 16.55
N LEU A 14 6.10 5.26 15.53
CA LEU A 14 5.65 4.01 14.91
C LEU A 14 6.60 3.61 13.79
N LYS A 15 7.00 2.34 13.75
CA LYS A 15 7.94 1.78 12.77
C LYS A 15 7.28 0.67 11.98
N LEU A 16 7.23 0.81 10.68
CA LEU A 16 6.68 -0.20 9.76
C LEU A 16 7.75 -0.62 8.75
N ALA A 17 7.78 -1.91 8.40
CA ALA A 17 8.54 -2.43 7.27
C ALA A 17 7.56 -2.90 6.19
N LEU A 18 7.79 -2.51 4.94
CA LEU A 18 6.86 -2.73 3.85
C LEU A 18 7.53 -3.43 2.66
N VAL A 19 6.78 -4.33 2.01
CA VAL A 19 7.15 -4.96 0.74
C VAL A 19 5.90 -5.09 -0.13
N THR A 20 6.07 -5.16 -1.45
CA THR A 20 4.95 -5.25 -2.40
C THR A 20 5.37 -5.96 -3.69
N ASP A 21 4.38 -6.45 -4.43
CA ASP A 21 4.54 -6.94 -5.81
C ASP A 21 5.71 -7.93 -5.92
N ILE A 22 5.66 -8.97 -5.10
CA ILE A 22 6.68 -10.02 -5.00
C ILE A 22 6.65 -10.92 -6.23
N HIS A 23 5.46 -11.16 -6.79
CA HIS A 23 5.23 -11.94 -8.00
C HIS A 23 6.01 -13.26 -8.04
N TYR A 24 5.96 -14.03 -6.96
CA TYR A 24 6.61 -15.35 -6.93
C TYR A 24 6.02 -16.27 -7.99
N GLY A 25 6.83 -16.61 -8.97
CA GLY A 25 6.47 -17.44 -10.12
C GLY A 25 7.60 -17.47 -11.15
N PRO A 26 7.32 -17.92 -12.38
CA PRO A 26 8.27 -17.88 -13.48
C PRO A 26 8.68 -16.43 -13.81
N ASN A 27 9.89 -16.25 -14.31
CA ASN A 27 10.30 -14.96 -14.85
C ASN A 27 9.42 -14.58 -16.04
N ALA A 28 8.84 -13.38 -16.01
CA ALA A 28 7.93 -12.90 -17.04
C ALA A 28 8.14 -11.42 -17.33
N TYR A 29 8.39 -11.06 -18.59
CA TYR A 29 8.72 -9.69 -19.00
C TYR A 29 9.90 -9.14 -18.18
N THR A 30 9.65 -8.13 -17.36
CA THR A 30 10.65 -7.52 -16.48
C THR A 30 10.62 -8.05 -15.05
N LYS A 31 9.63 -8.89 -14.71
CA LYS A 31 9.52 -9.51 -13.38
C LYS A 31 10.46 -10.71 -13.25
N ARG A 32 11.26 -10.74 -12.20
CA ARG A 32 12.19 -11.81 -11.82
C ARG A 32 11.58 -12.68 -10.72
N GLY A 33 10.42 -13.28 -11.01
CA GLY A 33 9.64 -14.01 -10.03
C GLY A 33 10.34 -15.24 -9.43
N GLU A 34 11.27 -15.88 -10.16
CA GLU A 34 12.08 -17.00 -9.65
C GLU A 34 13.02 -16.59 -8.53
N ASP A 35 13.44 -15.31 -8.50
CA ASP A 35 14.32 -14.76 -7.46
C ASP A 35 13.56 -14.42 -6.16
N ALA A 36 12.23 -14.41 -6.19
CA ALA A 36 11.38 -13.93 -5.09
C ALA A 36 11.67 -14.58 -3.73
N PRO A 37 11.85 -15.91 -3.60
CA PRO A 37 12.13 -16.50 -2.29
C PRO A 37 13.40 -15.97 -1.63
N ALA A 38 14.48 -15.84 -2.38
CA ALA A 38 15.77 -15.34 -1.88
C ALA A 38 15.69 -13.85 -1.52
N LEU A 39 14.95 -13.06 -2.33
CA LEU A 39 14.71 -11.64 -2.05
C LEU A 39 13.86 -11.46 -0.80
N VAL A 40 12.76 -12.22 -0.65
CA VAL A 40 11.92 -12.18 0.56
C VAL A 40 12.69 -12.58 1.81
N GLU A 41 13.54 -13.61 1.73
CA GLU A 41 14.41 -13.98 2.84
C GLU A 41 15.35 -12.83 3.27
N THR A 42 15.91 -12.13 2.29
CA THR A 42 16.74 -10.93 2.52
C THR A 42 15.95 -9.81 3.18
N VAL A 43 14.74 -9.52 2.66
CA VAL A 43 13.84 -8.48 3.22
C VAL A 43 13.43 -8.81 4.64
N VAL A 44 13.01 -10.05 4.90
CA VAL A 44 12.60 -10.49 6.24
C VAL A 44 13.75 -10.38 7.26
N ALA A 45 14.97 -10.76 6.87
CA ALA A 45 16.14 -10.59 7.72
C ALA A 45 16.44 -9.10 8.03
N ALA A 46 16.40 -8.25 6.99
CA ALA A 46 16.65 -6.82 7.14
C ALA A 46 15.54 -6.12 7.94
N ALA A 47 14.27 -6.46 7.68
CA ALA A 47 13.14 -5.95 8.44
C ALA A 47 13.22 -6.37 9.92
N SER A 48 13.57 -7.64 10.20
CA SER A 48 13.76 -8.09 11.58
C SER A 48 14.88 -7.33 12.30
N ALA A 49 15.96 -7.00 11.61
CA ALA A 49 17.05 -6.18 12.18
C ALA A 49 16.62 -4.71 12.42
N PHE A 50 15.73 -4.17 11.59
CA PHE A 50 15.15 -2.83 11.80
C PHE A 50 14.23 -2.80 13.02
N GLY A 51 13.58 -3.91 13.37
CA GLY A 51 12.67 -4.05 14.49
C GLY A 51 11.39 -3.22 14.32
N PRO A 52 10.59 -3.49 13.28
CA PRO A 52 9.34 -2.79 13.08
C PRO A 52 8.29 -3.20 14.12
N ASP A 53 7.37 -2.31 14.41
CA ASP A 53 6.17 -2.62 15.19
C ASP A 53 5.24 -3.54 14.39
N ARG A 54 5.22 -3.35 13.04
CA ARG A 54 4.43 -4.19 12.11
C ARG A 54 5.15 -4.36 10.77
N PHE A 55 5.07 -5.57 10.22
CA PHE A 55 5.44 -5.86 8.84
C PHE A 55 4.19 -5.81 7.96
N VAL A 56 4.24 -5.05 6.85
CA VAL A 56 3.11 -4.87 5.92
C VAL A 56 3.51 -5.35 4.53
N GLU A 57 2.77 -6.29 3.99
CA GLU A 57 2.90 -6.73 2.60
C GLU A 57 1.67 -6.24 1.84
N LEU A 58 1.90 -5.46 0.75
CA LEU A 58 0.87 -4.68 0.08
C LEU A 58 0.17 -5.41 -1.07
N GLY A 59 0.37 -6.71 -1.24
CA GLY A 59 -0.29 -7.52 -2.27
C GLY A 59 0.57 -7.85 -3.49
N ASP A 60 0.00 -8.65 -4.41
CA ASP A 60 0.66 -9.22 -5.59
C ASP A 60 1.90 -10.04 -5.23
N ARG A 61 1.73 -10.95 -4.28
CA ARG A 61 2.81 -11.89 -3.89
C ARG A 61 2.98 -13.05 -4.85
N LEU A 62 1.97 -13.36 -5.67
CA LEU A 62 1.94 -14.46 -6.63
C LEU A 62 1.92 -13.95 -8.08
N SER A 63 2.26 -14.81 -9.02
CA SER A 63 2.22 -14.56 -10.47
C SER A 63 1.09 -15.28 -11.18
N ASP A 64 0.03 -15.69 -10.48
CA ASP A 64 -1.21 -16.29 -11.02
C ASP A 64 -0.95 -17.39 -12.08
N CYS A 65 -0.18 -18.42 -11.73
CA CYS A 65 0.19 -19.48 -12.66
C CYS A 65 -0.85 -20.60 -12.75
N SER A 66 -1.16 -21.22 -11.63
CA SER A 66 -2.22 -22.23 -11.46
C SER A 66 -2.57 -22.35 -9.98
N GLU A 67 -3.75 -22.88 -9.66
CA GLU A 67 -4.19 -23.07 -8.28
C GLU A 67 -3.18 -23.88 -7.43
N ALA A 68 -2.67 -24.98 -7.99
CA ALA A 68 -1.73 -25.84 -7.27
C ALA A 68 -0.39 -25.15 -7.03
N GLU A 69 0.17 -24.51 -8.06
CA GLU A 69 1.45 -23.80 -7.95
C GLU A 69 1.34 -22.55 -7.07
N ASP A 70 0.25 -21.81 -7.18
CA ASP A 70 0.01 -20.61 -6.37
C ASP A 70 -0.15 -20.97 -4.90
N ARG A 71 -0.84 -22.08 -4.58
CA ARG A 71 -0.95 -22.59 -3.20
C ARG A 71 0.42 -23.02 -2.64
N GLU A 72 1.23 -23.73 -3.42
CA GLU A 72 2.57 -24.13 -3.01
C GLU A 72 3.47 -22.92 -2.75
N ARG A 73 3.47 -21.95 -3.68
CA ARG A 73 4.27 -20.74 -3.56
C ARG A 73 3.83 -19.86 -2.40
N LEU A 74 2.51 -19.71 -2.20
CA LEU A 74 1.97 -18.97 -1.07
C LEU A 74 2.38 -19.62 0.27
N THR A 75 2.32 -20.94 0.37
CA THR A 75 2.76 -21.66 1.55
C THR A 75 4.24 -21.40 1.85
N LYS A 76 5.09 -21.42 0.83
CA LYS A 76 6.51 -21.10 0.98
C LYS A 76 6.76 -19.65 1.42
N LEU A 77 6.00 -18.69 0.88
CA LEU A 77 6.10 -17.29 1.32
C LEU A 77 5.61 -17.12 2.76
N ALA A 78 4.54 -17.81 3.15
CA ALA A 78 4.03 -17.79 4.52
C ALA A 78 5.11 -18.27 5.53
N GLU A 79 5.86 -19.34 5.20
CA GLU A 79 6.97 -19.82 6.01
C GLU A 79 8.11 -18.79 6.14
N LEU A 80 8.39 -18.05 5.06
CA LEU A 80 9.38 -16.97 5.08
C LEU A 80 8.92 -15.79 5.93
N PHE A 81 7.69 -15.32 5.72
CA PHE A 81 7.11 -14.22 6.50
C PHE A 81 6.99 -14.56 7.99
N ALA A 82 6.74 -15.82 8.34
CA ALA A 82 6.69 -16.25 9.74
C ALA A 82 8.00 -16.02 10.50
N ARG A 83 9.13 -15.87 9.80
CA ARG A 83 10.44 -15.55 10.40
C ARG A 83 10.57 -14.08 10.78
N CYS A 84 9.73 -13.22 10.23
CA CYS A 84 9.63 -11.83 10.68
C CYS A 84 8.85 -11.81 12.00
N GLY A 85 9.51 -11.46 13.08
CA GLY A 85 8.86 -11.38 14.40
C GLY A 85 7.81 -10.26 14.44
N GLY A 86 6.84 -10.39 15.36
CA GLY A 86 5.82 -9.37 15.59
C GLY A 86 4.60 -9.44 14.65
N PRO A 87 3.72 -8.43 14.73
CA PRO A 87 2.50 -8.35 13.94
C PRO A 87 2.80 -8.24 12.44
N ARG A 88 2.02 -8.95 11.64
CA ARG A 88 2.08 -8.89 10.19
C ARG A 88 0.70 -8.59 9.61
N THR A 89 0.67 -7.87 8.51
CA THR A 89 -0.55 -7.62 7.73
C THR A 89 -0.25 -7.87 6.26
N HIS A 90 -1.14 -8.58 5.61
CA HIS A 90 -1.02 -8.95 4.20
C HIS A 90 -2.25 -8.44 3.45
N LEU A 91 -2.05 -7.47 2.56
CA LEU A 91 -3.08 -7.02 1.65
C LEU A 91 -3.22 -7.98 0.47
N LEU A 92 -4.30 -7.86 -0.28
CA LEU A 92 -4.56 -8.65 -1.47
C LEU A 92 -4.32 -7.78 -2.72
N GLY A 93 -3.48 -8.30 -3.62
CA GLY A 93 -3.33 -7.76 -4.97
C GLY A 93 -4.19 -8.51 -5.99
N ASN A 94 -4.24 -7.99 -7.20
CA ASN A 94 -5.07 -8.58 -8.26
C ASN A 94 -4.57 -9.95 -8.75
N HIS A 95 -3.27 -10.22 -8.65
CA HIS A 95 -2.71 -11.53 -8.99
C HIS A 95 -2.93 -12.58 -7.89
N ASP A 96 -3.11 -12.19 -6.65
CA ASP A 96 -3.26 -13.11 -5.52
C ASP A 96 -4.57 -13.91 -5.57
N ILE A 97 -5.66 -13.28 -6.06
CA ILE A 97 -7.02 -13.81 -6.01
C ILE A 97 -7.51 -14.38 -7.35
N VAL A 98 -6.62 -14.63 -8.30
CA VAL A 98 -6.97 -15.23 -9.60
C VAL A 98 -7.32 -16.71 -9.43
N HIS A 99 -6.50 -17.47 -8.70
CA HIS A 99 -6.66 -18.90 -8.53
C HIS A 99 -6.98 -19.32 -7.09
N LEU A 100 -6.69 -18.46 -6.10
CA LEU A 100 -6.95 -18.73 -4.70
C LEU A 100 -8.07 -17.82 -4.17
N SER A 101 -8.93 -18.38 -3.36
CA SER A 101 -9.94 -17.58 -2.66
C SER A 101 -9.31 -16.78 -1.51
N ARG A 102 -9.92 -15.63 -1.17
CA ARG A 102 -9.54 -14.83 0.00
C ARG A 102 -9.45 -15.68 1.27
N ARG A 103 -10.38 -16.63 1.45
CA ARG A 103 -10.41 -17.54 2.60
C ARG A 103 -9.20 -18.45 2.65
N GLU A 104 -8.79 -19.02 1.52
CA GLU A 104 -7.59 -19.87 1.45
C GLU A 104 -6.33 -19.09 1.74
N ILE A 105 -6.22 -17.90 1.15
CA ILE A 105 -5.09 -16.99 1.40
C ILE A 105 -5.00 -16.65 2.89
N GLY A 106 -6.11 -16.24 3.50
CA GLY A 106 -6.16 -15.93 4.94
C GLY A 106 -5.79 -17.12 5.82
N HIS A 107 -6.21 -18.34 5.43
CA HIS A 107 -5.84 -19.56 6.16
C HIS A 107 -4.34 -19.89 6.05
N ILE A 108 -3.74 -19.75 4.86
CA ILE A 108 -2.32 -20.07 4.64
C ILE A 108 -1.41 -19.03 5.30
N LEU A 109 -1.77 -17.74 5.23
CA LEU A 109 -0.99 -16.65 5.82
C LEU A 109 -1.28 -16.41 7.31
N ASP A 110 -2.32 -17.05 7.84
CA ASP A 110 -2.85 -16.80 9.19
C ASP A 110 -3.13 -15.30 9.42
N CYS A 111 -3.93 -14.70 8.52
CA CYS A 111 -4.21 -13.28 8.52
C CYS A 111 -5.66 -12.95 8.13
N GLU A 112 -6.09 -11.72 8.48
CA GLU A 112 -7.35 -11.13 7.99
C GLU A 112 -7.19 -10.74 6.52
N THR A 113 -8.20 -11.03 5.70
CA THR A 113 -8.25 -10.70 4.26
C THR A 113 -9.41 -9.77 3.90
N ALA A 114 -10.27 -9.43 4.87
CA ALA A 114 -11.26 -8.36 4.73
C ALA A 114 -10.61 -6.98 4.99
N HIS A 115 -11.38 -5.92 4.80
CA HIS A 115 -11.00 -4.62 5.31
C HIS A 115 -10.89 -4.69 6.84
N HIS A 116 -9.84 -4.10 7.38
CA HIS A 116 -9.66 -3.97 8.83
C HIS A 116 -8.77 -2.79 9.16
N SER A 117 -8.83 -2.36 10.39
CA SER A 117 -7.95 -1.32 10.92
C SER A 117 -7.42 -1.71 12.31
N VAL A 118 -6.32 -1.12 12.68
CA VAL A 118 -5.73 -1.27 14.01
C VAL A 118 -5.22 0.08 14.52
N ASP A 119 -5.37 0.33 15.80
CA ASP A 119 -4.75 1.47 16.46
C ASP A 119 -3.41 1.01 17.05
N GLU A 120 -2.33 1.67 16.64
CA GLU A 120 -0.98 1.33 17.08
C GLU A 120 -0.17 2.59 17.36
N LYS A 121 0.35 2.75 18.58
CA LYS A 121 1.13 3.91 19.01
C LYS A 121 0.51 5.28 18.70
N GLY A 122 -0.82 5.36 18.81
CA GLY A 122 -1.58 6.57 18.55
C GLY A 122 -1.86 6.87 17.07
N TRP A 123 -1.51 5.96 16.17
CA TRP A 123 -1.85 5.99 14.75
C TRP A 123 -2.99 5.02 14.46
N HIS A 124 -3.88 5.38 13.55
CA HIS A 124 -4.91 4.51 13.00
C HIS A 124 -4.46 3.99 11.64
N LEU A 125 -4.19 2.69 11.55
CA LEU A 125 -3.70 2.00 10.37
C LEU A 125 -4.86 1.28 9.69
N VAL A 126 -5.25 1.74 8.52
CA VAL A 126 -6.36 1.19 7.73
C VAL A 126 -5.78 0.27 6.66
N PHE A 127 -6.12 -1.00 6.69
CA PHE A 127 -5.77 -2.00 5.68
C PHE A 127 -6.97 -2.26 4.79
N TRP A 128 -7.00 -1.55 3.66
CA TRP A 128 -8.16 -1.49 2.80
C TRP A 128 -8.03 -2.44 1.62
N ASN A 129 -8.61 -3.63 1.76
CA ASN A 129 -8.62 -4.70 0.76
C ASN A 129 -9.78 -4.54 -0.25
N ALA A 130 -9.90 -3.35 -0.89
CA ALA A 130 -10.85 -3.15 -1.97
C ALA A 130 -10.63 -4.19 -3.08
N ASP A 131 -11.70 -4.69 -3.65
CA ASP A 131 -11.60 -5.76 -4.65
C ASP A 131 -10.97 -5.22 -5.94
N PRO A 132 -9.79 -5.71 -6.35
CA PRO A 132 -9.14 -5.26 -7.57
C PRO A 132 -9.70 -5.91 -8.84
N HIS A 133 -10.73 -6.75 -8.73
CA HIS A 133 -11.37 -7.41 -9.86
C HIS A 133 -12.75 -6.79 -10.16
N TYR A 134 -12.80 -6.01 -11.21
CA TYR A 134 -14.06 -5.51 -11.72
C TYR A 134 -14.13 -5.69 -13.25
N PRO A 135 -15.28 -6.11 -13.82
CA PRO A 135 -15.43 -6.22 -15.27
C PRO A 135 -15.20 -4.85 -15.95
N GLY A 136 -14.13 -4.75 -16.74
CA GLY A 136 -13.84 -3.54 -17.51
C GLY A 136 -12.76 -2.62 -16.96
N GLY A 137 -12.22 -2.90 -15.77
CA GLY A 137 -11.16 -2.12 -15.13
C GLY A 137 -11.19 -2.25 -13.63
N LEU A 138 -10.28 -1.58 -12.95
CA LEU A 138 -10.29 -1.49 -11.50
C LEU A 138 -11.34 -0.46 -11.08
N GLU A 139 -12.33 -0.86 -10.30
CA GLU A 139 -13.35 0.05 -9.77
C GLU A 139 -13.63 -0.32 -8.31
N ILE A 140 -13.73 0.68 -7.46
CA ILE A 140 -14.04 0.52 -6.05
C ILE A 140 -15.55 0.32 -5.90
N ALA A 141 -15.96 -0.76 -5.26
CA ALA A 141 -17.36 -1.02 -4.99
C ALA A 141 -17.93 -0.02 -3.96
N PRO A 142 -19.23 0.33 -4.06
CA PRO A 142 -19.86 1.24 -3.09
C PRO A 142 -19.69 0.79 -1.64
N GLY A 143 -19.80 -0.52 -1.36
CA GLY A 143 -19.61 -1.08 -0.01
C GLY A 143 -18.20 -0.89 0.54
N ASP A 144 -17.18 -0.91 -0.32
CA ASP A 144 -15.80 -0.65 0.09
C ASP A 144 -15.60 0.82 0.50
N LEU A 145 -16.25 1.77 -0.21
CA LEU A 145 -16.25 3.19 0.15
C LEU A 145 -17.02 3.44 1.45
N GLU A 146 -18.18 2.83 1.62
CA GLU A 146 -19.00 2.93 2.83
C GLU A 146 -18.22 2.42 4.05
N TRP A 147 -17.50 1.32 3.90
CA TRP A 147 -16.66 0.78 4.96
C TRP A 147 -15.54 1.75 5.33
N LEU A 148 -14.81 2.29 4.34
CA LEU A 148 -13.72 3.25 4.58
C LEU A 148 -14.23 4.52 5.27
N GLU A 149 -15.38 5.05 4.85
CA GLU A 149 -15.98 6.22 5.48
C GLU A 149 -16.38 5.95 6.93
N ALA A 150 -17.01 4.80 7.21
CA ALA A 150 -17.40 4.42 8.55
C ALA A 150 -16.21 4.20 9.49
N ASP A 151 -15.16 3.54 9.00
CA ASP A 151 -13.94 3.28 9.78
C ASP A 151 -13.21 4.58 10.14
N LEU A 152 -12.98 5.45 9.16
CA LEU A 152 -12.39 6.75 9.40
C LEU A 152 -13.27 7.67 10.28
N ALA A 153 -14.59 7.53 10.23
CA ALA A 153 -15.48 8.29 11.12
C ALA A 153 -15.39 7.82 12.58
N ALA A 154 -15.07 6.55 12.81
CA ALA A 154 -15.01 5.95 14.15
C ALA A 154 -13.76 6.34 14.95
N THR A 155 -12.68 6.75 14.30
CA THR A 155 -11.42 7.14 14.96
C THR A 155 -11.30 8.66 15.13
N ARG A 156 -10.38 9.09 16.02
CA ARG A 156 -9.87 10.47 16.13
C ARG A 156 -8.37 10.54 15.90
N LEU A 157 -7.73 9.41 15.64
CA LEU A 157 -6.29 9.35 15.46
C LEU A 157 -5.88 9.78 14.05
N PRO A 158 -4.68 10.35 13.89
CA PRO A 158 -4.09 10.50 12.57
C PRO A 158 -3.98 9.13 11.91
N SER A 159 -4.33 9.06 10.60
CA SER A 159 -4.59 7.79 9.94
C SER A 159 -3.68 7.59 8.73
N VAL A 160 -3.30 6.34 8.50
CA VAL A 160 -2.60 5.90 7.29
C VAL A 160 -3.44 4.84 6.60
N VAL A 161 -3.69 5.01 5.30
CA VAL A 161 -4.45 4.06 4.48
C VAL A 161 -3.48 3.24 3.64
N PHE A 162 -3.54 1.92 3.76
CA PHE A 162 -2.81 0.97 2.94
C PHE A 162 -3.78 0.30 1.97
N SER A 163 -3.45 0.31 0.68
CA SER A 163 -4.18 -0.38 -0.38
C SER A 163 -3.20 -1.02 -1.35
N HIS A 164 -3.62 -2.04 -2.11
CA HIS A 164 -2.74 -2.56 -3.16
C HIS A 164 -2.65 -1.56 -4.32
N VAL A 165 -3.80 -1.12 -4.82
CA VAL A 165 -3.89 -0.21 -5.97
C VAL A 165 -3.78 1.25 -5.51
N PRO A 166 -2.97 2.09 -6.18
CA PRO A 166 -2.83 3.50 -5.84
C PRO A 166 -4.16 4.27 -5.94
N LEU A 167 -4.33 5.24 -5.06
CA LEU A 167 -5.50 6.11 -5.00
C LEU A 167 -5.27 7.49 -5.64
N ASP A 168 -4.03 7.80 -6.03
CA ASP A 168 -3.69 9.00 -6.77
C ASP A 168 -3.81 8.77 -8.29
N ASP A 169 -3.99 9.84 -9.06
CA ASP A 169 -4.07 9.81 -10.53
C ASP A 169 -2.71 10.11 -11.16
N ALA A 170 -1.64 9.57 -10.62
CA ALA A 170 -0.32 9.88 -11.08
C ALA A 170 -0.05 9.36 -12.51
N ALA A 171 0.60 10.20 -13.30
CA ALA A 171 0.91 9.87 -14.68
C ALA A 171 1.84 8.66 -14.80
N MET A 172 1.46 7.70 -15.64
CA MET A 172 2.23 6.46 -15.88
C MET A 172 3.27 6.62 -17.01
N ILE A 173 3.70 7.84 -17.31
CA ILE A 173 4.75 8.11 -18.31
C ILE A 173 6.02 7.34 -17.90
N GLY A 174 6.55 6.55 -18.85
CA GLY A 174 7.75 5.74 -18.63
C GLY A 174 7.52 4.43 -17.87
N ASN A 175 6.34 4.16 -17.35
CA ASN A 175 6.03 2.89 -16.73
C ASN A 175 5.96 1.79 -17.80
N PHE A 176 6.64 0.65 -17.57
CA PHE A 176 6.71 -0.44 -18.54
C PHE A 176 5.34 -1.05 -18.84
N TYR A 177 4.51 -1.25 -17.82
CA TYR A 177 3.22 -1.93 -17.95
C TYR A 177 2.07 -0.99 -18.32
N PHE A 178 2.06 0.23 -17.78
CA PHE A 178 0.88 1.08 -17.78
C PHE A 178 0.93 2.27 -18.75
N LYS A 179 2.11 2.61 -19.30
CA LYS A 179 2.27 3.78 -20.20
C LYS A 179 1.38 3.78 -21.45
N THR A 180 0.96 2.61 -21.91
CA THR A 180 0.13 2.42 -23.11
C THR A 180 -1.16 1.65 -22.85
N ARG A 181 -1.47 1.35 -21.58
CA ARG A 181 -2.65 0.58 -21.22
C ARG A 181 -3.86 1.50 -21.04
N PRO A 182 -5.08 0.98 -21.31
CA PRO A 182 -6.31 1.75 -21.07
C PRO A 182 -6.39 2.24 -19.62
N GLU A 183 -7.09 3.36 -19.45
CA GLU A 183 -7.48 3.87 -18.13
C GLU A 183 -8.13 2.76 -17.27
N GLY A 184 -7.95 2.82 -15.97
CA GLY A 184 -8.50 1.84 -15.02
C GLY A 184 -7.68 0.55 -14.89
N ARG A 185 -6.42 0.53 -15.33
CA ARG A 185 -5.51 -0.59 -15.06
C ARG A 185 -4.35 -0.23 -14.13
N ALA A 186 -3.91 1.02 -14.11
CA ALA A 186 -2.87 1.51 -13.21
C ALA A 186 -3.43 2.01 -11.88
N GLY A 187 -4.73 2.31 -11.83
CA GLY A 187 -5.45 2.81 -10.66
C GLY A 187 -6.94 2.59 -10.83
N PHE A 188 -7.70 2.85 -9.80
CA PHE A 188 -9.15 2.72 -9.84
C PHE A 188 -9.78 3.83 -10.72
N LEU A 189 -10.74 3.46 -11.56
CA LEU A 189 -11.50 4.40 -12.40
C LEU A 189 -12.21 5.48 -11.56
N ASN A 190 -12.67 5.12 -10.38
CA ASN A 190 -13.34 5.98 -9.43
C ASN A 190 -12.50 6.33 -8.19
N ALA A 191 -11.16 6.34 -8.30
CA ALA A 191 -10.24 6.69 -7.21
C ALA A 191 -10.59 8.04 -6.55
N ALA A 192 -11.13 8.99 -7.32
CA ALA A 192 -11.61 10.27 -6.81
C ALA A 192 -12.63 10.12 -5.66
N ALA A 193 -13.52 9.12 -5.73
CA ALA A 193 -14.49 8.86 -4.66
C ALA A 193 -13.81 8.45 -3.35
N ALA A 194 -12.77 7.60 -3.41
CA ALA A 194 -12.00 7.24 -2.22
C ALA A 194 -11.22 8.46 -1.68
N ARG A 195 -10.63 9.28 -2.56
CA ARG A 195 -9.96 10.51 -2.12
C ARG A 195 -10.92 11.47 -1.44
N GLU A 196 -12.16 11.61 -1.92
CA GLU A 196 -13.18 12.44 -1.26
C GLU A 196 -13.52 11.94 0.16
N VAL A 197 -13.60 10.63 0.36
CA VAL A 197 -13.80 10.04 1.70
C VAL A 197 -12.60 10.34 2.60
N ILE A 198 -11.39 10.08 2.12
CA ILE A 198 -10.12 10.32 2.82
C ILE A 198 -10.00 11.80 3.22
N GLU A 199 -10.24 12.71 2.28
CA GLU A 199 -10.16 14.15 2.46
C GLU A 199 -11.19 14.67 3.47
N ARG A 200 -12.45 14.22 3.36
CA ARG A 200 -13.51 14.60 4.29
C ARG A 200 -13.29 14.12 5.71
N SER A 201 -12.53 13.05 5.89
CA SER A 201 -12.19 12.55 7.23
C SER A 201 -11.33 13.52 8.02
N GLU A 202 -10.51 14.35 7.34
CA GLU A 202 -9.53 15.28 7.90
C GLU A 202 -8.48 14.60 8.82
N LYS A 203 -8.30 13.27 8.72
CA LYS A 203 -7.44 12.48 9.61
C LYS A 203 -6.33 11.76 8.84
N VAL A 204 -6.56 11.44 7.56
CA VAL A 204 -5.58 10.71 6.77
C VAL A 204 -4.42 11.63 6.39
N VAL A 205 -3.23 11.24 6.76
CA VAL A 205 -1.99 11.98 6.45
C VAL A 205 -1.21 11.35 5.30
N LEU A 206 -1.42 10.04 5.09
CA LEU A 206 -0.67 9.23 4.14
C LEU A 206 -1.53 8.09 3.61
N ALA A 207 -1.42 7.84 2.31
CA ALA A 207 -1.87 6.61 1.66
C ALA A 207 -0.66 5.91 1.02
N VAL A 208 -0.55 4.58 1.18
CA VAL A 208 0.57 3.77 0.67
C VAL A 208 0.04 2.64 -0.18
N ALA A 209 0.64 2.43 -1.36
CA ALA A 209 0.22 1.39 -2.30
C ALA A 209 1.40 0.70 -3.00
N GLY A 210 1.09 -0.40 -3.70
CA GLY A 210 1.94 -1.13 -4.63
C GLY A 210 1.49 -1.00 -6.08
N HIS A 211 1.31 -2.16 -6.76
CA HIS A 211 0.67 -2.34 -8.06
C HIS A 211 1.39 -1.72 -9.26
N VAL A 212 1.87 -0.50 -9.17
CA VAL A 212 2.49 0.22 -10.29
C VAL A 212 3.97 -0.07 -10.47
N HIS A 213 4.55 -0.90 -9.63
CA HIS A 213 5.93 -1.41 -9.69
C HIS A 213 7.01 -0.32 -9.69
N ARG A 214 6.72 0.88 -9.21
CA ARG A 214 7.71 1.96 -9.12
C ARG A 214 7.50 2.83 -7.89
N ASN A 215 8.57 3.46 -7.44
CA ASN A 215 8.49 4.47 -6.39
C ASN A 215 7.88 5.75 -6.95
N GLN A 216 6.89 6.29 -6.24
CA GLN A 216 6.19 7.51 -6.61
C GLN A 216 5.68 8.24 -5.38
N LEU A 217 5.68 9.56 -5.43
CA LEU A 217 5.07 10.44 -4.45
C LEU A 217 4.15 11.43 -5.17
N SER A 218 2.93 11.53 -4.71
CA SER A 218 2.01 12.63 -5.00
C SER A 218 1.57 13.28 -3.71
N THR A 219 1.23 14.57 -3.73
CA THR A 219 0.59 15.26 -2.61
C THR A 219 -0.65 15.96 -3.14
N ILE A 220 -1.81 15.55 -2.64
CA ILE A 220 -3.12 16.05 -3.05
C ILE A 220 -3.83 16.53 -1.79
N ASP A 221 -4.23 17.78 -1.77
CA ASP A 221 -4.94 18.42 -0.63
C ASP A 221 -4.25 18.19 0.74
N GLY A 222 -2.91 18.16 0.74
CA GLY A 222 -2.08 17.98 1.93
C GLY A 222 -1.84 16.53 2.35
N ILE A 223 -2.49 15.59 1.71
CA ILE A 223 -2.34 14.16 1.95
C ILE A 223 -1.27 13.62 1.01
N HIS A 224 -0.33 12.86 1.54
CA HIS A 224 0.71 12.22 0.74
C HIS A 224 0.22 10.85 0.25
N TYR A 225 0.53 10.53 -1.00
CA TYR A 225 0.27 9.24 -1.65
C TYR A 225 1.61 8.68 -2.11
N LEU A 226 1.99 7.54 -1.56
CA LEU A 226 3.24 6.83 -1.88
C LEU A 226 2.93 5.51 -2.57
N SER A 227 3.64 5.23 -3.65
CA SER A 227 3.72 3.89 -4.22
C SER A 227 5.12 3.34 -4.00
N LEU A 228 5.20 2.06 -3.63
CA LEU A 228 6.45 1.32 -3.46
C LEU A 228 6.76 0.50 -4.71
N GLN A 229 8.01 0.48 -5.11
CA GLN A 229 8.50 -0.34 -6.21
C GLN A 229 8.38 -1.84 -5.88
N SER A 230 8.02 -2.64 -6.89
CA SER A 230 7.97 -4.10 -6.80
C SER A 230 9.30 -4.71 -6.41
N LEU A 231 9.29 -5.72 -5.54
CA LEU A 231 10.48 -6.46 -5.10
C LEU A 231 11.23 -7.12 -6.25
N THR A 232 10.50 -7.72 -7.19
CA THR A 232 11.08 -8.52 -8.29
C THR A 232 11.17 -7.80 -9.63
N GLU A 233 10.66 -6.57 -9.71
CA GLU A 233 10.69 -5.79 -10.95
C GLU A 233 12.11 -5.40 -11.36
N SER A 234 12.36 -5.37 -12.67
CA SER A 234 13.68 -5.01 -13.23
C SER A 234 13.62 -3.98 -14.35
N PHE A 235 12.47 -3.35 -14.67
CA PHE A 235 12.40 -2.46 -15.83
C PHE A 235 13.27 -1.19 -15.70
N THR A 236 13.64 -0.80 -14.49
CA THR A 236 14.60 0.28 -14.23
C THR A 236 15.99 -0.22 -13.84
N THR A 237 16.10 -1.47 -13.39
CA THR A 237 17.32 -2.06 -12.84
C THR A 237 17.87 -3.23 -13.68
N HIS A 238 17.31 -3.43 -14.89
CA HIS A 238 17.65 -4.57 -15.76
C HIS A 238 19.17 -4.83 -15.86
N PRO A 239 19.62 -6.09 -15.79
CA PRO A 239 18.86 -7.34 -15.75
C PRO A 239 18.49 -7.85 -14.33
N TYR A 240 18.77 -7.08 -13.31
CA TYR A 240 18.62 -7.50 -11.92
C TYR A 240 17.28 -7.03 -11.33
N PRO A 241 16.66 -7.82 -10.44
CA PRO A 241 15.48 -7.37 -9.70
C PRO A 241 15.82 -6.15 -8.82
N SER A 242 14.87 -5.30 -8.58
CA SER A 242 15.04 -4.08 -7.76
C SER A 242 15.46 -4.42 -6.32
N GLY A 243 14.94 -5.51 -5.77
CA GLY A 243 15.10 -5.86 -4.37
C GLY A 243 14.44 -4.82 -3.44
N ALA A 244 13.45 -4.07 -3.95
CA ALA A 244 12.86 -2.96 -3.22
C ALA A 244 11.98 -3.41 -2.06
N TRP A 245 12.18 -2.78 -0.92
CA TRP A 245 11.31 -2.79 0.26
C TRP A 245 11.48 -1.46 0.97
N ALA A 246 10.59 -1.11 1.90
CA ALA A 246 10.66 0.19 2.55
C ALA A 246 10.58 0.09 4.08
N THR A 247 11.16 1.09 4.75
CA THR A 247 10.84 1.43 6.12
C THR A 247 10.04 2.72 6.15
N LEU A 248 9.00 2.73 6.96
CA LEU A 248 8.17 3.89 7.25
C LEU A 248 8.21 4.12 8.76
N GLU A 249 8.69 5.29 9.15
CA GLU A 249 8.62 5.73 10.54
C GLU A 249 7.71 6.97 10.62
N LEU A 250 6.81 6.96 11.58
CA LEU A 250 5.81 8.00 11.78
C LEU A 250 5.96 8.58 13.19
N ASP A 251 6.16 9.89 13.26
CA ASP A 251 6.12 10.68 14.49
C ASP A 251 5.52 12.07 14.18
N HIS A 252 6.24 13.16 14.34
CA HIS A 252 5.85 14.51 13.88
C HIS A 252 6.02 14.68 12.36
N GLU A 253 6.73 13.77 11.72
CA GLU A 253 7.00 13.73 10.30
C GLU A 253 6.82 12.30 9.78
N ILE A 254 6.73 12.16 8.46
CA ILE A 254 6.72 10.88 7.77
C ILE A 254 8.13 10.63 7.24
N HIS A 255 8.83 9.64 7.79
CA HIS A 255 10.14 9.23 7.31
C HIS A 255 9.98 7.97 6.44
N TRP A 256 10.17 8.12 5.15
CA TRP A 256 10.09 7.06 4.17
C TRP A 256 11.45 6.72 3.62
N GLN A 257 11.86 5.46 3.69
CA GLN A 257 13.11 5.00 3.10
C GLN A 257 12.89 3.72 2.31
N VAL A 258 13.16 3.77 1.01
CA VAL A 258 13.21 2.61 0.14
C VAL A 258 14.63 2.05 0.14
N HIS A 259 14.73 0.75 0.27
CA HIS A 259 15.96 -0.04 0.20
C HIS A 259 15.95 -0.83 -1.11
N GLY A 260 17.10 -1.37 -1.50
CA GLY A 260 17.27 -2.12 -2.75
C GLY A 260 18.27 -1.45 -3.68
N ARG A 261 18.12 -1.68 -4.99
CA ARG A 261 19.06 -1.17 -6.00
C ARG A 261 18.87 0.31 -6.31
N GLU A 262 17.68 0.84 -6.11
CA GLU A 262 17.34 2.25 -6.31
C GLU A 262 16.87 2.86 -4.99
N PRO A 263 17.79 3.06 -4.02
CA PRO A 263 17.43 3.56 -2.71
C PRO A 263 16.95 5.01 -2.79
N LEU A 264 15.90 5.29 -2.01
CA LEU A 264 15.30 6.60 -1.92
C LEU A 264 14.98 6.89 -0.45
N ALA A 265 15.31 8.09 0.03
CA ALA A 265 14.92 8.52 1.36
C ALA A 265 14.28 9.90 1.30
N MET A 266 13.19 10.09 2.01
CA MET A 266 12.52 11.37 2.13
C MET A 266 11.88 11.55 3.50
N THR A 267 11.81 12.79 3.95
CA THR A 267 11.05 13.21 5.11
C THR A 267 9.96 14.16 4.65
N LEU A 268 8.71 13.85 5.01
CA LEU A 268 7.54 14.60 4.56
C LEU A 268 6.81 15.20 5.78
N PRO A 269 6.39 16.47 5.73
CA PRO A 269 5.63 17.09 6.80
C PRO A 269 4.21 16.56 6.86
N ILE A 270 3.65 16.46 8.05
CA ILE A 270 2.23 16.09 8.26
C ILE A 270 1.37 17.35 8.17
N LYS A 271 1.11 17.78 6.95
CA LYS A 271 0.48 19.09 6.68
C LYS A 271 -0.99 19.17 7.04
N VAL A 272 -1.75 18.07 6.93
CA VAL A 272 -3.19 18.07 7.23
C VAL A 272 -3.51 18.36 8.70
N LEU A 273 -2.54 18.13 9.60
CA LEU A 273 -2.69 18.40 11.03
C LEU A 273 -2.26 19.83 11.42
N GLU A 274 -1.41 20.46 10.62
CA GLU A 274 -0.78 21.75 10.93
C GLU A 274 -1.33 22.91 10.12
N HIS A 275 -1.80 22.64 8.90
CA HIS A 275 -2.16 23.67 7.94
C HIS A 275 -3.51 23.40 7.28
N HIS A 276 -4.30 24.44 7.15
CA HIS A 276 -5.46 24.40 6.27
C HIS A 276 -4.99 24.45 4.81
N TRP A 277 -5.34 23.40 4.04
CA TRP A 277 -5.10 23.37 2.61
C TRP A 277 -6.20 24.10 1.87
N LEU A 278 -5.80 25.11 1.07
CA LEU A 278 -6.73 25.81 0.21
C LEU A 278 -7.14 24.88 -0.96
N ARG A 279 -8.36 24.39 -0.92
CA ARG A 279 -8.92 23.56 -1.97
C ARG A 279 -9.53 24.45 -3.04
N ARG A 280 -9.46 24.02 -4.30
CA ARG A 280 -10.06 24.76 -5.41
C ARG A 280 -11.54 25.09 -5.19
N ARG A 281 -12.29 24.17 -4.59
CA ARG A 281 -13.71 24.37 -4.25
C ARG A 281 -13.91 25.50 -3.24
N ASP A 282 -13.06 25.61 -2.22
CA ASP A 282 -13.15 26.65 -1.19
C ASP A 282 -12.90 28.04 -1.80
N PHE A 283 -11.90 28.10 -2.69
CA PHE A 283 -11.59 29.32 -3.44
C PHE A 283 -12.73 29.76 -4.36
N LEU A 284 -13.36 28.82 -5.08
CA LEU A 284 -14.44 29.11 -6.01
C LEU A 284 -15.78 29.46 -5.29
N SER A 285 -15.97 28.92 -4.06
CA SER A 285 -17.15 29.23 -3.24
C SER A 285 -17.04 30.53 -2.47
N GLY A 286 -15.89 31.19 -2.49
CA GLY A 286 -15.66 32.42 -1.71
C GLY A 286 -15.57 32.18 -0.20
N SER A 287 -15.33 30.95 0.23
CA SER A 287 -15.24 30.53 1.65
C SER A 287 -13.80 30.54 2.17
N ALA A 288 -12.85 31.05 1.38
CA ALA A 288 -11.42 31.09 1.73
C ALA A 288 -11.04 32.41 2.41
#